data_693a3b8bd6cb430158e7294238bd3c49
#
_entry.id   693a3b8bd6cb430158e7294238bd3c49
#
_cell.length_a   1.000
_cell.length_b   1.000
_cell.length_c   1.000
_cell.angle_alpha   90.00
_cell.angle_beta   90.00
_cell.angle_gamma   90.00
#
_symmetry.space_group_name_H-M   'P 1'
#
loop_
_entity.id
_entity.type
_entity.pdbx_description
1 polymer ?
#
loop_
_entity_poly.entity_id
_entity_poly.type
_entity_poly.pdbx_seq_one_letter_code
_entity_poly.pdbx_strand_id
1 'polypeptide(L)'
;MKKAAVKRYGGLGDVVLVSNCLPKLRNQFDEIDLITKSHAKAVLEKFLLSNGLVDRVCDLEDFDASDYDKIFICSGYPYHEGHPDVKLRKHILEFFADNMEVEASFDDLICCIPETDIRLNELRTPYVTIQNKTGWSVYKEWHGWQQLINKMRRKIPEVGVYQIGGPKDPPLLNTDGTFCGRSFEDNLAVQAHSKTHLGLDSVLQHTTNIRWNGGQKKSCVIIWGSTQYDAQGYSHNTNISLQLPCQPCFRENPGLSTDYKGPCPNPPGQTYESLRHKCMADITVDMVYDAMINLLEKKDADI
;
A
#
# COMPACT_ATOMS: atom_id res chain seq x y z
N MET A 1 33.27 4.09 -9.65
CA MET A 1 31.83 3.71 -9.64
C MET A 1 31.30 4.11 -8.27
N LYS A 2 30.31 5.01 -8.21
CA LYS A 2 29.73 5.47 -6.93
C LYS A 2 28.63 4.53 -6.50
N LYS A 3 28.70 4.05 -5.27
CA LYS A 3 27.79 3.06 -4.73
C LYS A 3 27.02 3.58 -3.51
N ALA A 4 25.70 3.44 -3.52
CA ALA A 4 24.84 3.83 -2.42
C ALA A 4 24.11 2.64 -1.79
N ALA A 5 23.90 2.72 -0.47
CA ALA A 5 22.96 1.86 0.25
C ALA A 5 21.75 2.68 0.70
N VAL A 6 20.55 2.17 0.43
CA VAL A 6 19.30 2.72 0.98
C VAL A 6 18.76 1.73 2.02
N LYS A 7 18.75 2.16 3.29
CA LYS A 7 18.31 1.32 4.42
C LYS A 7 16.85 1.63 4.78
N ARG A 8 15.95 0.65 4.59
CA ARG A 8 14.55 0.76 5.01
C ARG A 8 14.08 -0.50 5.74
N TYR A 9 13.82 -0.36 7.03
CA TYR A 9 13.32 -1.41 7.91
C TYR A 9 11.84 -1.19 8.20
N GLY A 10 10.99 -1.54 7.31
CA GLY A 10 9.56 -1.35 7.47
C GLY A 10 8.76 -2.52 6.93
N GLY A 11 7.47 -2.31 6.78
CA GLY A 11 6.60 -3.21 6.04
C GLY A 11 6.87 -3.11 4.52
N LEU A 12 6.22 -4.00 3.77
CA LEU A 12 6.32 -3.99 2.30
C LEU A 12 5.94 -2.63 1.69
N GLY A 13 4.90 -1.99 2.24
CA GLY A 13 4.45 -0.67 1.79
C GLY A 13 5.51 0.41 1.93
N ASP A 14 6.30 0.36 3.00
CA ASP A 14 7.38 1.31 3.22
C ASP A 14 8.50 1.19 2.18
N VAL A 15 8.81 -0.03 1.77
CA VAL A 15 9.81 -0.29 0.71
C VAL A 15 9.30 0.23 -0.64
N VAL A 16 8.03 0.00 -0.96
CA VAL A 16 7.41 0.55 -2.19
C VAL A 16 7.39 2.08 -2.15
N LEU A 17 7.12 2.68 -0.99
CA LEU A 17 7.20 4.15 -0.83
C LEU A 17 8.61 4.67 -1.11
N VAL A 18 9.63 4.09 -0.51
CA VAL A 18 11.04 4.47 -0.73
C VAL A 18 11.42 4.30 -2.19
N SER A 19 10.87 3.31 -2.88
CA SER A 19 11.17 3.06 -4.30
C SER A 19 10.79 4.24 -5.21
N ASN A 20 9.87 5.11 -4.82
CA ASN A 20 9.55 6.33 -5.57
C ASN A 20 10.73 7.33 -5.65
N CYS A 21 11.68 7.26 -4.73
CA CYS A 21 12.85 8.14 -4.72
C CYS A 21 14.05 7.55 -5.50
N LEU A 22 14.04 6.24 -5.77
CA LEU A 22 15.17 5.56 -6.40
C LEU A 22 15.50 6.05 -7.82
N PRO A 23 14.52 6.38 -8.70
CA PRO A 23 14.84 6.95 -10.01
C PRO A 23 15.66 8.23 -9.94
N LYS A 24 15.39 9.11 -8.96
CA LYS A 24 16.18 10.34 -8.74
C LYS A 24 17.57 10.02 -8.18
N LEU A 25 17.66 9.04 -7.30
CA LEU A 25 18.92 8.62 -6.71
C LEU A 25 19.84 7.98 -7.75
N ARG A 26 19.28 7.24 -8.72
CA ARG A 26 20.00 6.62 -9.83
C ARG A 26 20.78 7.63 -10.70
N ASN A 27 20.36 8.89 -10.72
CA ASN A 27 21.11 9.94 -11.41
C ASN A 27 22.40 10.36 -10.70
N GLN A 28 22.62 9.92 -9.47
CA GLN A 28 23.76 10.32 -8.62
C GLN A 28 24.73 9.16 -8.34
N PHE A 29 24.25 7.91 -8.45
CA PHE A 29 24.97 6.71 -8.10
C PHE A 29 24.90 5.66 -9.22
N ASP A 30 26.03 5.01 -9.48
CA ASP A 30 26.16 3.95 -10.49
C ASP A 30 25.51 2.64 -10.00
N GLU A 31 25.65 2.35 -8.70
CA GLU A 31 25.04 1.20 -8.02
C GLU A 31 24.19 1.64 -6.82
N ILE A 32 23.03 1.04 -6.65
CA ILE A 32 22.14 1.26 -5.52
C ILE A 32 21.70 -0.10 -4.95
N ASP A 33 22.04 -0.35 -3.70
CA ASP A 33 21.57 -1.52 -2.97
C ASP A 33 20.48 -1.12 -1.97
N LEU A 34 19.41 -1.91 -1.88
CA LEU A 34 18.40 -1.78 -0.84
C LEU A 34 18.71 -2.74 0.30
N ILE A 35 18.82 -2.18 1.51
CA ILE A 35 19.04 -2.95 2.74
C ILE A 35 17.72 -2.99 3.50
N THR A 36 17.13 -4.19 3.65
CA THR A 36 15.81 -4.34 4.27
C THR A 36 15.73 -5.63 5.09
N LYS A 37 14.55 -5.93 5.63
CA LYS A 37 14.32 -7.17 6.38
C LYS A 37 14.05 -8.34 5.43
N SER A 38 14.48 -9.54 5.81
CA SER A 38 14.36 -10.78 5.03
C SER A 38 12.95 -11.03 4.46
N HIS A 39 11.89 -10.72 5.22
CA HIS A 39 10.53 -10.89 4.72
C HIS A 39 10.18 -9.90 3.60
N ALA A 40 10.69 -8.67 3.65
CA ALA A 40 10.46 -7.68 2.60
C ALA A 40 11.31 -8.00 1.36
N LYS A 41 12.56 -8.42 1.57
CA LYS A 41 13.42 -8.95 0.52
C LYS A 41 12.71 -10.08 -0.23
N ALA A 42 12.28 -11.13 0.48
CA ALA A 42 11.65 -12.32 -0.12
C ALA A 42 10.43 -11.99 -1.01
N VAL A 43 9.73 -10.90 -0.73
CA VAL A 43 8.53 -10.50 -1.49
C VAL A 43 8.83 -9.52 -2.61
N LEU A 44 9.76 -8.58 -2.39
CA LEU A 44 9.93 -7.41 -3.27
C LEU A 44 11.17 -7.48 -4.16
N GLU A 45 12.12 -8.38 -3.88
CA GLU A 45 13.41 -8.43 -4.58
C GLU A 45 13.25 -8.55 -6.10
N LYS A 46 12.44 -9.51 -6.55
CA LYS A 46 12.20 -9.72 -7.98
C LYS A 46 11.60 -8.49 -8.65
N PHE A 47 10.60 -7.87 -8.02
CA PHE A 47 9.98 -6.65 -8.52
C PHE A 47 11.00 -5.49 -8.64
N LEU A 48 11.81 -5.28 -7.61
CA LEU A 48 12.79 -4.18 -7.57
C LEU A 48 13.89 -4.37 -8.61
N LEU A 49 14.44 -5.58 -8.73
CA LEU A 49 15.51 -5.91 -9.66
C LEU A 49 15.02 -5.88 -11.12
N SER A 50 13.87 -6.47 -11.41
CA SER A 50 13.34 -6.53 -12.78
C SER A 50 12.99 -5.15 -13.35
N ASN A 51 12.75 -4.16 -12.49
CA ASN A 51 12.50 -2.78 -12.89
C ASN A 51 13.75 -1.90 -12.84
N GLY A 52 14.93 -2.46 -12.53
CA GLY A 52 16.18 -1.70 -12.46
C GLY A 52 16.19 -0.62 -11.37
N LEU A 53 15.34 -0.75 -10.36
CA LEU A 53 15.25 0.23 -9.28
C LEU A 53 16.46 0.15 -8.35
N VAL A 54 16.95 -1.07 -8.14
CA VAL A 54 18.15 -1.36 -7.36
C VAL A 54 19.01 -2.42 -8.07
N ASP A 55 20.29 -2.52 -7.71
CA ASP A 55 21.21 -3.54 -8.22
C ASP A 55 21.21 -4.79 -7.35
N ARG A 56 20.96 -4.62 -6.04
CA ARG A 56 20.81 -5.74 -5.09
C ARG A 56 19.79 -5.40 -4.02
N VAL A 57 19.18 -6.45 -3.45
CA VAL A 57 18.43 -6.37 -2.21
C VAL A 57 19.15 -7.23 -1.16
N CYS A 58 19.64 -6.61 -0.11
CA CYS A 58 20.42 -7.24 0.93
C CYS A 58 19.65 -7.32 2.24
N ASP A 59 19.87 -8.38 2.99
CA ASP A 59 19.47 -8.45 4.38
C ASP A 59 20.34 -7.55 5.25
N LEU A 60 19.81 -7.11 6.37
CA LEU A 60 20.55 -6.30 7.33
C LEU A 60 21.79 -7.03 7.89
N GLU A 61 21.70 -8.35 8.03
CA GLU A 61 22.78 -9.19 8.58
C GLU A 61 24.00 -9.28 7.63
N ASP A 62 23.74 -9.12 6.33
CA ASP A 62 24.77 -9.16 5.28
C ASP A 62 25.33 -7.77 4.92
N PHE A 63 24.92 -6.73 5.65
CA PHE A 63 25.29 -5.36 5.34
C PHE A 63 26.62 -4.96 5.96
N ASP A 64 27.60 -4.60 5.10
CA ASP A 64 28.85 -3.93 5.51
C ASP A 64 28.85 -2.47 5.02
N ALA A 65 28.94 -1.55 5.94
CA ALA A 65 28.95 -0.11 5.63
C ALA A 65 30.15 0.34 4.82
N SER A 66 31.26 -0.40 4.90
CA SER A 66 32.50 -0.08 4.18
C SER A 66 32.43 -0.30 2.67
N ASP A 67 31.41 -1.03 2.19
CA ASP A 67 31.17 -1.30 0.77
C ASP A 67 30.56 -0.13 0.00
N TYR A 68 30.20 0.98 0.68
CA TYR A 68 29.37 2.06 0.12
C TYR A 68 29.99 3.43 0.29
N ASP A 69 29.92 4.24 -0.76
CA ASP A 69 30.33 5.65 -0.72
C ASP A 69 29.31 6.51 0.08
N LYS A 70 28.02 6.11 0.05
CA LYS A 70 26.96 6.79 0.76
C LYS A 70 25.93 5.81 1.29
N ILE A 71 25.43 6.10 2.50
CA ILE A 71 24.37 5.32 3.14
C ILE A 71 23.22 6.26 3.49
N PHE A 72 22.03 5.99 2.96
CA PHE A 72 20.81 6.71 3.26
C PHE A 72 19.95 5.92 4.23
N ILE A 73 19.61 6.51 5.36
CA ILE A 73 18.81 5.86 6.41
C ILE A 73 17.38 6.38 6.31
N CYS A 74 16.50 5.58 5.71
CA CYS A 74 15.08 5.85 5.57
C CYS A 74 14.25 5.14 6.65
N SER A 75 14.82 4.95 7.84
CA SER A 75 14.16 4.35 8.99
C SER A 75 13.66 5.42 9.95
N GLY A 76 12.54 5.14 10.59
CA GLY A 76 11.85 6.09 11.46
C GLY A 76 10.84 6.94 10.70
N TYR A 77 9.70 7.11 11.32
CA TYR A 77 8.73 8.12 10.93
C TYR A 77 8.85 9.26 11.94
N PRO A 78 8.59 10.52 11.56
CA PRO A 78 8.68 11.65 12.49
C PRO A 78 7.82 11.50 13.75
N TYR A 79 6.77 10.67 13.69
CA TYR A 79 5.90 10.40 14.83
C TYR A 79 6.38 9.29 15.77
N HIS A 80 7.48 8.56 15.45
CA HIS A 80 8.09 7.60 16.37
C HIS A 80 8.98 8.28 17.44
N GLU A 81 9.25 9.56 17.30
CA GLU A 81 10.01 10.32 18.29
C GLU A 81 9.15 10.81 19.47
N GLY A 82 8.23 9.97 19.94
CA GLY A 82 7.64 10.13 21.27
C GLY A 82 6.22 10.71 21.34
N HIS A 83 5.56 11.05 20.24
CA HIS A 83 4.18 11.54 20.28
C HIS A 83 3.29 10.93 19.20
N PRO A 84 2.46 9.96 19.56
CA PRO A 84 1.50 9.31 18.65
C PRO A 84 0.45 10.29 18.09
N ASP A 85 0.24 11.41 18.74
CA ASP A 85 -0.79 12.38 18.39
C ASP A 85 -0.29 13.48 17.45
N VAL A 86 0.98 13.46 17.05
CA VAL A 86 1.53 14.47 16.15
C VAL A 86 1.19 14.12 14.71
N LYS A 87 0.31 14.91 14.11
CA LYS A 87 0.05 14.85 12.67
C LYS A 87 1.32 15.14 11.89
N LEU A 88 1.61 14.27 10.91
CA LEU A 88 2.67 14.54 9.95
C LEU A 88 2.33 15.81 9.15
N ARG A 89 3.32 16.69 8.97
CA ARG A 89 3.15 17.97 8.28
C ARG A 89 3.36 17.87 6.77
N LYS A 90 3.92 16.75 6.31
CA LYS A 90 4.18 16.47 4.89
C LYS A 90 3.98 14.99 4.61
N HIS A 91 3.88 14.65 3.35
CA HIS A 91 3.76 13.26 2.93
C HIS A 91 5.02 12.46 3.27
N ILE A 92 4.86 11.19 3.63
CA ILE A 92 5.99 10.30 4.01
C ILE A 92 7.00 10.16 2.87
N LEU A 93 6.56 10.20 1.61
CA LEU A 93 7.45 10.19 0.46
C LEU A 93 8.42 11.39 0.48
N GLU A 94 7.94 12.58 0.82
CA GLU A 94 8.79 13.78 0.95
C GLU A 94 9.80 13.62 2.07
N PHE A 95 9.40 12.97 3.16
CA PHE A 95 10.33 12.66 4.25
C PHE A 95 11.44 11.69 3.82
N PHE A 96 11.10 10.65 3.03
CA PHE A 96 12.12 9.75 2.49
C PHE A 96 13.02 10.43 1.46
N ALA A 97 12.46 11.30 0.63
CA ALA A 97 13.23 12.08 -0.33
C ALA A 97 14.25 13.00 0.37
N ASP A 98 13.85 13.68 1.45
CA ASP A 98 14.79 14.46 2.27
C ASP A 98 15.92 13.60 2.84
N ASN A 99 15.59 12.41 3.37
CA ASN A 99 16.61 11.48 3.90
C ASN A 99 17.56 10.96 2.82
N MET A 100 17.13 10.93 1.57
CA MET A 100 17.93 10.52 0.42
C MET A 100 18.58 11.71 -0.32
N GLU A 101 18.40 12.92 0.18
CA GLU A 101 18.94 14.15 -0.43
C GLU A 101 18.50 14.30 -1.90
N VAL A 102 17.26 13.93 -2.21
CA VAL A 102 16.65 14.06 -3.53
C VAL A 102 15.34 14.85 -3.46
N GLU A 103 14.92 15.41 -4.58
CA GLU A 103 13.61 16.02 -4.68
C GLU A 103 12.50 14.95 -4.69
N ALA A 104 11.47 15.14 -3.87
CA ALA A 104 10.32 14.25 -3.86
C ALA A 104 9.55 14.34 -5.19
N SER A 105 9.24 13.18 -5.76
CA SER A 105 8.39 13.09 -6.95
C SER A 105 7.40 11.96 -6.81
N PHE A 106 6.15 12.26 -7.06
CA PHE A 106 5.07 11.28 -7.07
C PHE A 106 4.88 10.61 -8.44
N ASP A 107 5.58 11.09 -9.47
CA ASP A 107 5.37 10.68 -10.88
C ASP A 107 6.53 9.89 -11.48
N ASP A 108 7.65 9.78 -10.77
CA ASP A 108 8.88 9.21 -11.30
C ASP A 108 8.93 7.68 -11.25
N LEU A 109 8.08 7.04 -10.45
CA LEU A 109 8.07 5.58 -10.34
C LEU A 109 7.35 4.97 -11.55
N ILE A 110 8.13 4.65 -12.58
CA ILE A 110 7.69 3.96 -13.77
C ILE A 110 8.20 2.52 -13.71
N CYS A 111 7.28 1.56 -13.79
CA CYS A 111 7.63 0.14 -13.76
C CYS A 111 6.95 -0.61 -14.90
N CYS A 112 7.59 -1.68 -15.37
CA CYS A 112 6.93 -2.63 -16.26
C CYS A 112 5.89 -3.45 -15.47
N ILE A 113 4.75 -3.71 -16.09
CA ILE A 113 3.81 -4.69 -15.52
C ILE A 113 4.53 -6.04 -15.45
N PRO A 114 4.57 -6.69 -14.28
CA PRO A 114 5.28 -7.94 -14.13
C PRO A 114 4.73 -9.05 -15.03
N GLU A 115 5.60 -9.88 -15.55
CA GLU A 115 5.21 -11.12 -16.20
C GLU A 115 4.54 -12.07 -15.18
N THR A 116 3.48 -12.73 -15.62
CA THR A 116 2.69 -13.66 -14.81
C THR A 116 2.22 -14.83 -15.66
N ASP A 117 2.03 -15.99 -15.04
CA ASP A 117 1.37 -17.14 -15.65
C ASP A 117 -0.17 -17.07 -15.58
N ILE A 118 -0.69 -16.02 -14.92
CA ILE A 118 -2.12 -15.76 -14.89
C ILE A 118 -2.59 -15.35 -16.28
N ARG A 119 -3.60 -16.05 -16.81
CA ARG A 119 -4.23 -15.72 -18.09
C ARG A 119 -5.14 -14.50 -17.92
N LEU A 120 -4.52 -13.31 -17.91
CA LEU A 120 -5.24 -12.05 -17.69
C LEU A 120 -6.34 -11.78 -18.70
N ASN A 121 -6.21 -12.30 -19.93
CA ASN A 121 -7.22 -12.21 -21.00
C ASN A 121 -8.45 -13.11 -20.77
N GLU A 122 -8.37 -14.08 -19.86
CA GLU A 122 -9.51 -14.91 -19.45
C GLU A 122 -10.27 -14.30 -18.27
N LEU A 123 -9.74 -13.26 -17.65
CA LEU A 123 -10.44 -12.56 -16.58
C LEU A 123 -11.64 -11.81 -17.12
N ARG A 124 -12.74 -11.87 -16.38
CA ARG A 124 -13.94 -11.11 -16.69
C ARG A 124 -13.68 -9.61 -16.60
N THR A 125 -13.87 -8.87 -17.68
CA THR A 125 -13.61 -7.44 -17.78
C THR A 125 -14.90 -6.66 -18.11
N PRO A 126 -15.06 -5.39 -17.64
CA PRO A 126 -14.16 -4.74 -16.70
C PRO A 126 -14.19 -5.40 -15.33
N TYR A 127 -13.12 -5.26 -14.55
CA TYR A 127 -13.08 -5.81 -13.20
C TYR A 127 -12.42 -4.87 -12.18
N VAL A 128 -12.73 -5.11 -10.93
CA VAL A 128 -12.09 -4.49 -9.78
C VAL A 128 -11.28 -5.52 -8.99
N THR A 129 -10.21 -5.06 -8.36
CA THR A 129 -9.47 -5.86 -7.37
C THR A 129 -9.81 -5.43 -5.96
N ILE A 130 -9.85 -6.36 -5.02
CA ILE A 130 -10.12 -6.11 -3.61
C ILE A 130 -8.99 -6.67 -2.75
N GLN A 131 -8.44 -5.84 -1.85
CA GLN A 131 -7.60 -6.27 -0.74
C GLN A 131 -8.34 -6.03 0.58
N ASN A 132 -8.70 -7.11 1.28
CA ASN A 132 -9.55 -7.05 2.47
C ASN A 132 -8.80 -7.13 3.80
N LYS A 133 -7.46 -7.26 3.77
CA LYS A 133 -6.65 -7.43 4.99
C LYS A 133 -5.38 -6.60 4.93
N THR A 134 -4.93 -6.15 6.11
CA THR A 134 -3.61 -5.56 6.30
C THR A 134 -2.70 -6.52 7.06
N GLY A 135 -1.38 -6.39 6.87
CA GLY A 135 -0.43 -7.34 7.47
C GLY A 135 -0.27 -7.19 8.99
N TRP A 136 -0.52 -5.98 9.55
CA TRP A 136 -0.06 -5.68 10.91
C TRP A 136 -1.10 -5.05 11.83
N SER A 137 -2.17 -4.47 11.31
CA SER A 137 -3.05 -3.67 12.14
C SER A 137 -4.53 -3.95 11.91
N VAL A 138 -5.19 -4.46 12.93
CA VAL A 138 -6.65 -4.61 12.96
C VAL A 138 -7.40 -3.27 12.95
N TYR A 139 -6.72 -2.19 13.36
CA TYR A 139 -7.29 -0.82 13.34
C TYR A 139 -7.39 -0.21 11.94
N LYS A 140 -6.90 -0.93 10.93
CA LYS A 140 -7.01 -0.58 9.51
C LYS A 140 -7.99 -1.48 8.76
N GLU A 141 -8.60 -2.48 9.41
CA GLU A 141 -9.45 -3.47 8.76
C GLU A 141 -10.92 -3.02 8.72
N TRP A 142 -11.49 -3.06 7.53
CA TRP A 142 -12.91 -2.79 7.31
C TRP A 142 -13.68 -4.10 7.11
N HIS A 143 -14.85 -4.21 7.74
CA HIS A 143 -15.61 -5.46 7.75
C HIS A 143 -16.77 -5.49 6.75
N GLY A 144 -16.93 -4.46 5.93
CA GLY A 144 -18.00 -4.36 4.93
C GLY A 144 -17.77 -5.06 3.61
N TRP A 145 -16.62 -5.71 3.42
CA TRP A 145 -16.22 -6.29 2.13
C TRP A 145 -17.23 -7.27 1.54
N GLN A 146 -17.74 -8.20 2.33
CA GLN A 146 -18.70 -9.20 1.84
C GLN A 146 -20.03 -8.55 1.44
N GLN A 147 -20.49 -7.56 2.22
CA GLN A 147 -21.71 -6.82 1.90
C GLN A 147 -21.53 -5.97 0.63
N LEU A 148 -20.32 -5.40 0.43
CA LEU A 148 -19.98 -4.67 -0.79
C LEU A 148 -20.05 -5.58 -2.02
N ILE A 149 -19.41 -6.76 -1.97
CA ILE A 149 -19.46 -7.73 -3.07
C ILE A 149 -20.90 -8.15 -3.37
N ASN A 150 -21.68 -8.46 -2.33
CA ASN A 150 -23.08 -8.82 -2.50
C ASN A 150 -23.91 -7.68 -3.12
N LYS A 151 -23.60 -6.41 -2.80
CA LYS A 151 -24.22 -5.24 -3.44
C LYS A 151 -23.79 -5.13 -4.91
N MET A 152 -22.50 -5.29 -5.22
CA MET A 152 -21.99 -5.27 -6.58
C MET A 152 -22.65 -6.34 -7.45
N ARG A 153 -22.77 -7.58 -6.97
CA ARG A 153 -23.43 -8.67 -7.71
C ARG A 153 -24.89 -8.37 -8.06
N ARG A 154 -25.59 -7.60 -7.22
CA ARG A 154 -26.98 -7.21 -7.50
C ARG A 154 -27.10 -6.00 -8.42
N LYS A 155 -26.16 -5.05 -8.34
CA LYS A 155 -26.27 -3.73 -8.99
C LYS A 155 -25.50 -3.61 -10.29
N ILE A 156 -24.34 -4.27 -10.36
CA ILE A 156 -23.40 -4.23 -11.50
C ILE A 156 -22.85 -5.64 -11.75
N PRO A 157 -23.71 -6.64 -12.03
CA PRO A 157 -23.29 -8.03 -12.17
C PRO A 157 -22.30 -8.25 -13.32
N GLU A 158 -22.18 -7.33 -14.26
CA GLU A 158 -21.24 -7.37 -15.39
C GLU A 158 -19.79 -7.09 -14.97
N VAL A 159 -19.56 -6.39 -13.85
CA VAL A 159 -18.21 -6.09 -13.37
C VAL A 159 -17.61 -7.29 -12.64
N GLY A 160 -16.44 -7.73 -13.08
CA GLY A 160 -15.66 -8.75 -12.41
C GLY A 160 -15.12 -8.30 -11.05
N VAL A 161 -14.98 -9.22 -10.10
CA VAL A 161 -14.43 -8.95 -8.77
C VAL A 161 -13.39 -10.00 -8.45
N TYR A 162 -12.14 -9.57 -8.27
CA TYR A 162 -11.04 -10.46 -7.93
C TYR A 162 -10.39 -10.05 -6.63
N GLN A 163 -10.21 -11.02 -5.73
CA GLN A 163 -9.49 -10.79 -4.48
C GLN A 163 -7.99 -10.99 -4.70
N ILE A 164 -7.20 -10.01 -4.24
CA ILE A 164 -5.73 -10.06 -4.23
C ILE A 164 -5.22 -9.84 -2.81
N GLY A 165 -4.03 -10.37 -2.50
CA GLY A 165 -3.45 -10.20 -1.17
C GLY A 165 -2.54 -11.33 -0.73
N GLY A 166 -2.30 -11.41 0.58
CA GLY A 166 -1.43 -12.39 1.20
C GLY A 166 -2.08 -13.78 1.38
N PRO A 167 -1.27 -14.81 1.67
CA PRO A 167 -1.76 -16.20 1.81
C PRO A 167 -2.67 -16.41 3.04
N LYS A 168 -2.67 -15.48 3.98
CA LYS A 168 -3.51 -15.55 5.19
C LYS A 168 -4.74 -14.65 5.14
N ASP A 169 -4.97 -13.99 4.02
CA ASP A 169 -6.13 -13.12 3.86
C ASP A 169 -7.40 -13.99 3.79
N PRO A 170 -8.43 -13.69 4.60
CA PRO A 170 -9.64 -14.49 4.61
C PRO A 170 -10.36 -14.41 3.25
N PRO A 171 -10.80 -15.55 2.70
CA PRO A 171 -11.45 -15.56 1.40
C PRO A 171 -12.79 -14.81 1.45
N LEU A 172 -13.06 -14.07 0.37
CA LEU A 172 -14.33 -13.40 0.14
C LEU A 172 -15.20 -14.27 -0.78
N LEU A 173 -16.47 -14.42 -0.42
CA LEU A 173 -17.42 -15.20 -1.21
C LEU A 173 -17.97 -14.38 -2.38
N ASN A 174 -18.45 -15.07 -3.42
CA ASN A 174 -19.02 -14.44 -4.62
C ASN A 174 -18.06 -13.55 -5.40
N THR A 175 -16.74 -13.75 -5.28
CA THR A 175 -15.75 -13.21 -6.21
C THR A 175 -15.69 -14.06 -7.49
N ASP A 176 -15.17 -13.51 -8.58
CA ASP A 176 -14.86 -14.28 -9.80
C ASP A 176 -13.58 -15.10 -9.67
N GLY A 177 -12.76 -14.79 -8.67
CA GLY A 177 -11.55 -15.52 -8.32
C GLY A 177 -10.74 -14.86 -7.22
N THR A 178 -9.76 -15.60 -6.71
CA THR A 178 -8.80 -15.11 -5.72
C THR A 178 -7.38 -15.42 -6.17
N PHE A 179 -6.51 -14.42 -5.99
CA PHE A 179 -5.07 -14.51 -6.18
C PHE A 179 -4.30 -14.35 -4.86
N CYS A 180 -5.01 -14.42 -3.73
CA CYS A 180 -4.38 -14.41 -2.41
C CYS A 180 -3.38 -15.57 -2.29
N GLY A 181 -2.17 -15.26 -1.80
CA GLY A 181 -1.09 -16.25 -1.68
C GLY A 181 -0.31 -16.53 -2.98
N ARG A 182 -0.68 -15.93 -4.11
CA ARG A 182 0.17 -15.86 -5.29
C ARG A 182 1.36 -14.94 -5.05
N SER A 183 2.31 -14.92 -5.98
CA SER A 183 3.46 -14.01 -5.90
C SER A 183 3.02 -12.54 -5.83
N PHE A 184 3.92 -11.69 -5.37
CA PHE A 184 3.66 -10.24 -5.36
C PHE A 184 3.46 -9.73 -6.80
N GLU A 185 4.27 -10.21 -7.73
CA GLU A 185 4.19 -9.88 -9.16
C GLU A 185 2.84 -10.26 -9.76
N ASP A 186 2.30 -11.43 -9.42
CA ASP A 186 0.97 -11.85 -9.86
C ASP A 186 -0.12 -10.89 -9.38
N ASN A 187 -0.05 -10.52 -8.10
CA ASN A 187 -0.98 -9.56 -7.51
C ASN A 187 -0.87 -8.19 -8.20
N LEU A 188 0.36 -7.73 -8.50
CA LEU A 188 0.61 -6.48 -9.24
C LEU A 188 0.08 -6.54 -10.66
N ALA A 189 0.29 -7.63 -11.38
CA ALA A 189 -0.20 -7.79 -12.75
C ALA A 189 -1.75 -7.74 -12.80
N VAL A 190 -2.41 -8.44 -11.89
CA VAL A 190 -3.89 -8.40 -11.77
C VAL A 190 -4.37 -7.00 -11.37
N GLN A 191 -3.70 -6.33 -10.44
CA GLN A 191 -4.04 -4.96 -10.04
C GLN A 191 -3.85 -3.97 -11.20
N ALA A 192 -2.73 -4.07 -11.92
CA ALA A 192 -2.40 -3.17 -13.03
C ALA A 192 -3.42 -3.22 -14.17
N HIS A 193 -4.04 -4.39 -14.44
CA HIS A 193 -5.06 -4.56 -15.46
C HIS A 193 -6.50 -4.31 -14.97
N SER A 194 -6.71 -4.15 -13.65
CA SER A 194 -8.05 -3.85 -13.11
C SER A 194 -8.51 -2.44 -13.53
N LYS A 195 -9.82 -2.20 -13.56
CA LYS A 195 -10.35 -0.84 -13.76
C LYS A 195 -10.07 0.05 -12.56
N THR A 196 -10.20 -0.50 -11.35
CA THR A 196 -9.84 0.16 -10.09
C THR A 196 -9.48 -0.88 -9.02
N HIS A 197 -8.76 -0.44 -7.98
CA HIS A 197 -8.46 -1.23 -6.80
C HIS A 197 -9.21 -0.68 -5.58
N LEU A 198 -9.78 -1.57 -4.80
CA LEU A 198 -10.42 -1.28 -3.53
C LEU A 198 -9.56 -1.89 -2.42
N GLY A 199 -9.07 -1.07 -1.53
CA GLY A 199 -8.11 -1.55 -0.53
C GLY A 199 -8.10 -0.77 0.77
N LEU A 200 -7.12 -1.12 1.56
CA LEU A 200 -6.83 -0.55 2.87
C LEU A 200 -5.46 0.15 2.81
N ASP A 201 -5.11 0.89 3.84
CA ASP A 201 -3.75 1.39 4.02
C ASP A 201 -2.75 0.23 4.18
N SER A 202 -2.18 -0.19 3.07
CA SER A 202 -1.26 -1.34 2.94
C SER A 202 -0.37 -1.21 1.70
N VAL A 203 0.47 -2.22 1.43
CA VAL A 203 1.40 -2.21 0.29
C VAL A 203 0.71 -1.96 -1.05
N LEU A 204 -0.46 -2.58 -1.29
CA LEU A 204 -1.15 -2.48 -2.58
C LEU A 204 -1.77 -1.09 -2.84
N GLN A 205 -1.99 -0.27 -1.80
CA GLN A 205 -2.32 1.14 -2.01
C GLN A 205 -1.10 1.94 -2.49
N HIS A 206 0.11 1.60 -2.05
CA HIS A 206 1.31 2.29 -2.52
C HIS A 206 1.67 1.93 -3.96
N THR A 207 1.32 0.73 -4.41
CA THR A 207 1.51 0.33 -5.82
C THR A 207 0.56 1.05 -6.79
N THR A 208 -0.50 1.71 -6.29
CA THR A 208 -1.37 2.55 -7.13
C THR A 208 -0.65 3.82 -7.63
N ASN A 209 0.47 4.21 -6.98
CA ASN A 209 1.29 5.34 -7.42
C ASN A 209 2.25 4.98 -8.57
N ILE A 210 2.36 3.72 -8.94
CA ILE A 210 3.22 3.27 -10.04
C ILE A 210 2.57 3.64 -11.38
N ARG A 211 3.37 4.21 -12.28
CA ARG A 211 3.02 4.42 -13.68
C ARG A 211 3.42 3.17 -14.48
N TRP A 212 2.48 2.25 -14.62
CA TRP A 212 2.72 1.00 -15.31
C TRP A 212 3.00 1.23 -16.81
N ASN A 213 4.13 0.71 -17.31
CA ASN A 213 4.59 0.88 -18.68
C ASN A 213 4.62 2.37 -19.14
N GLY A 214 4.84 3.29 -18.21
CA GLY A 214 4.84 4.74 -18.49
C GLY A 214 3.44 5.35 -18.69
N GLY A 215 2.39 4.56 -18.48
CA GLY A 215 1.00 5.03 -18.55
C GLY A 215 0.60 5.91 -17.36
N GLN A 216 -0.69 6.15 -17.23
CA GLN A 216 -1.25 6.93 -16.12
C GLN A 216 -1.33 6.11 -14.84
N LYS A 217 -1.33 6.79 -13.69
CA LYS A 217 -1.60 6.15 -12.40
C LYS A 217 -3.06 5.72 -12.33
N LYS A 218 -3.28 4.61 -11.65
CA LYS A 218 -4.63 4.09 -11.46
C LYS A 218 -5.29 4.70 -10.23
N SER A 219 -6.41 5.39 -10.42
CA SER A 219 -7.23 5.85 -9.31
C SER A 219 -7.90 4.68 -8.58
N CYS A 220 -7.83 4.66 -7.26
CA CYS A 220 -8.29 3.58 -6.40
C CYS A 220 -9.15 4.10 -5.26
N VAL A 221 -9.93 3.23 -4.63
CA VAL A 221 -10.65 3.54 -3.39
C VAL A 221 -9.88 2.94 -2.22
N ILE A 222 -9.39 3.77 -1.33
CA ILE A 222 -8.62 3.34 -0.16
C ILE A 222 -9.34 3.76 1.13
N ILE A 223 -9.54 2.79 2.01
CA ILE A 223 -10.22 2.98 3.29
C ILE A 223 -9.18 3.17 4.39
N TRP A 224 -9.33 4.25 5.17
CA TRP A 224 -8.37 4.67 6.19
C TRP A 224 -8.95 4.60 7.59
N GLY A 225 -8.23 3.91 8.48
CA GLY A 225 -8.55 3.80 9.90
C GLY A 225 -7.66 4.66 10.78
N SER A 226 -6.71 4.02 11.45
CA SER A 226 -5.85 4.65 12.46
C SER A 226 -4.75 5.57 11.91
N THR A 227 -4.47 5.52 10.63
CA THR A 227 -3.37 6.23 9.97
C THR A 227 -3.82 7.52 9.30
N GLN A 228 -2.87 8.39 9.02
CA GLN A 228 -3.11 9.70 8.42
C GLN A 228 -3.09 9.59 6.88
N TYR A 229 -4.27 9.72 6.25
CA TYR A 229 -4.39 9.52 4.80
C TYR A 229 -3.72 10.62 3.98
N ASP A 230 -3.73 11.86 4.43
CA ASP A 230 -3.10 12.99 3.76
C ASP A 230 -1.56 12.97 3.82
N ALA A 231 -0.99 12.16 4.72
CA ALA A 231 0.45 11.96 4.83
C ALA A 231 0.95 10.64 4.17
N GLN A 232 0.08 9.69 3.92
CA GLN A 232 0.46 8.37 3.40
C GLN A 232 -0.30 7.96 2.13
N GLY A 233 -1.41 8.61 1.84
CA GLY A 233 -2.23 8.35 0.66
C GLY A 233 -1.87 9.27 -0.50
N TYR A 234 -2.43 9.00 -1.65
CA TYR A 234 -2.19 9.75 -2.87
C TYR A 234 -3.44 10.51 -3.29
N SER A 235 -3.25 11.73 -3.83
CA SER A 235 -4.34 12.61 -4.22
C SER A 235 -5.17 12.11 -5.40
N HIS A 236 -4.60 11.23 -6.24
CA HIS A 236 -5.34 10.60 -7.35
C HIS A 236 -6.28 9.49 -6.88
N ASN A 237 -6.16 9.02 -5.63
CA ASN A 237 -7.05 8.02 -5.04
C ASN A 237 -8.26 8.68 -4.37
N THR A 238 -9.37 7.96 -4.30
CA THR A 238 -10.50 8.29 -3.42
C THR A 238 -10.20 7.73 -2.04
N ASN A 239 -9.80 8.61 -1.13
CA ASN A 239 -9.44 8.26 0.24
C ASN A 239 -10.66 8.39 1.16
N ILE A 240 -11.18 7.29 1.69
CA ILE A 240 -12.32 7.27 2.60
C ILE A 240 -11.81 7.24 4.04
N SER A 241 -12.02 8.33 4.77
CA SER A 241 -11.73 8.47 6.20
C SER A 241 -12.80 9.30 6.86
N LEU A 242 -13.26 8.89 8.04
CA LEU A 242 -14.26 9.64 8.82
C LEU A 242 -13.69 10.87 9.52
N GLN A 243 -12.37 10.97 9.59
CA GLN A 243 -11.65 12.08 10.24
C GLN A 243 -12.17 12.38 11.66
N LEU A 244 -12.43 11.32 12.42
CA LEU A 244 -12.87 11.46 13.81
C LEU A 244 -11.83 12.23 14.64
N PRO A 245 -12.22 12.89 15.75
CA PRO A 245 -11.27 13.62 16.59
C PRO A 245 -10.08 12.79 17.11
N CYS A 246 -10.24 11.46 17.19
CA CYS A 246 -9.18 10.53 17.56
C CYS A 246 -8.29 10.09 16.39
N GLN A 247 -8.57 10.52 15.16
CA GLN A 247 -7.76 10.19 13.98
C GLN A 247 -6.81 11.36 13.62
N PRO A 248 -5.58 11.04 13.21
CA PRO A 248 -4.94 9.73 13.23
C PRO A 248 -4.51 9.32 14.64
N CYS A 249 -4.71 8.07 15.03
CA CYS A 249 -4.20 7.55 16.29
C CYS A 249 -3.00 6.61 16.13
N PHE A 250 -2.59 6.30 14.90
CA PHE A 250 -1.45 5.44 14.54
C PHE A 250 -1.41 4.10 15.27
N ARG A 251 -2.57 3.60 15.70
CA ARG A 251 -2.63 2.31 16.40
C ARG A 251 -2.29 1.19 15.44
N GLU A 252 -1.33 0.41 15.84
CA GLU A 252 -0.91 -0.79 15.16
C GLU A 252 -1.46 -2.04 15.88
N ASN A 253 -0.91 -3.19 15.61
CA ASN A 253 -1.29 -4.41 16.32
C ASN A 253 -1.05 -4.25 17.83
N PRO A 254 -2.09 -4.34 18.68
CA PRO A 254 -1.96 -4.15 20.12
C PRO A 254 -0.98 -5.11 20.79
N GLY A 255 -0.67 -6.25 20.15
CA GLY A 255 0.30 -7.22 20.65
C GLY A 255 1.76 -6.83 20.42
N LEU A 256 2.02 -5.92 19.50
CA LEU A 256 3.38 -5.56 19.06
C LEU A 256 3.81 -4.14 19.45
N SER A 257 2.87 -3.22 19.61
CA SER A 257 3.20 -1.84 20.00
C SER A 257 3.09 -1.66 21.52
N THR A 258 4.17 -1.17 22.11
CA THR A 258 4.20 -0.85 23.55
C THR A 258 3.55 0.48 23.86
N ASP A 259 3.59 1.42 22.92
CA ASP A 259 3.27 2.83 23.15
C ASP A 259 1.82 3.19 22.84
N TYR A 260 1.13 2.35 22.05
CA TYR A 260 -0.26 2.51 21.63
C TYR A 260 -1.20 1.48 22.23
N LYS A 261 -0.81 0.93 23.36
CA LYS A 261 -1.62 -0.05 24.11
C LYS A 261 -2.73 0.64 24.82
N GLY A 262 -3.89 0.36 24.43
CA GLY A 262 -5.09 0.78 25.11
C GLY A 262 -6.27 0.53 24.21
N PRO A 263 -7.45 0.40 24.79
CA PRO A 263 -8.67 0.27 24.00
C PRO A 263 -8.80 1.46 23.06
N CYS A 264 -9.44 1.25 21.90
CA CYS A 264 -9.84 2.36 21.06
C CYS A 264 -10.65 3.36 21.90
N PRO A 265 -10.29 4.66 21.92
CA PRO A 265 -10.99 5.64 22.74
C PRO A 265 -12.43 5.89 22.24
N ASN A 266 -12.79 5.35 21.08
CA ASN A 266 -14.06 5.64 20.45
C ASN A 266 -14.67 4.42 19.72
N PRO A 267 -15.69 3.73 20.26
CA PRO A 267 -16.24 3.95 21.60
C PRO A 267 -15.31 3.43 22.71
N PRO A 268 -15.40 4.00 23.91
CA PRO A 268 -14.64 3.51 25.07
C PRO A 268 -14.94 2.04 25.34
N GLY A 269 -13.91 1.28 25.68
CA GLY A 269 -14.06 -0.11 26.09
C GLY A 269 -14.18 -1.14 24.99
N GLN A 270 -14.04 -0.79 23.70
CA GLN A 270 -13.89 -1.79 22.66
C GLN A 270 -12.61 -2.60 22.90
N THR A 271 -12.79 -3.91 23.04
CA THR A 271 -11.67 -4.84 23.17
C THR A 271 -11.11 -5.20 21.79
N TYR A 272 -9.89 -5.68 21.77
CA TYR A 272 -9.27 -6.25 20.56
C TYR A 272 -10.16 -7.31 19.88
N GLU A 273 -10.88 -8.10 20.67
CA GLU A 273 -11.75 -9.17 20.21
C GLU A 273 -12.98 -8.65 19.43
N SER A 274 -13.47 -7.44 19.73
CA SER A 274 -14.60 -6.87 19.00
C SER A 274 -14.21 -6.38 17.60
N LEU A 275 -12.94 -6.07 17.35
CA LEU A 275 -12.35 -5.59 16.09
C LEU A 275 -13.14 -4.46 15.39
N ARG A 276 -14.07 -3.84 16.10
CA ARG A 276 -15.01 -2.84 15.54
C ARG A 276 -14.66 -1.46 16.08
N HIS A 277 -13.65 -0.86 15.48
CA HIS A 277 -13.29 0.52 15.78
C HIS A 277 -14.22 1.46 15.03
N LYS A 278 -14.73 2.48 15.69
CA LYS A 278 -15.71 3.42 15.12
C LYS A 278 -15.25 4.01 13.78
N CYS A 279 -13.97 4.36 13.65
CA CYS A 279 -13.37 4.90 12.43
C CYS A 279 -13.47 3.95 11.23
N MET A 280 -13.65 2.64 11.45
CA MET A 280 -13.83 1.65 10.40
C MET A 280 -15.26 1.11 10.37
N ALA A 281 -15.91 0.98 11.54
CA ALA A 281 -17.25 0.42 11.64
C ALA A 281 -18.32 1.33 11.03
N ASP A 282 -18.16 2.65 11.14
CA ASP A 282 -19.11 3.63 10.63
C ASP A 282 -18.90 3.97 9.13
N ILE A 283 -17.84 3.47 8.50
CA ILE A 283 -17.70 3.52 7.05
C ILE A 283 -18.70 2.54 6.44
N THR A 284 -19.72 3.08 5.79
CA THR A 284 -20.82 2.27 5.24
C THR A 284 -20.42 1.62 3.90
N VAL A 285 -21.12 0.54 3.58
CA VAL A 285 -20.98 -0.11 2.27
C VAL A 285 -21.36 0.84 1.13
N ASP A 286 -22.32 1.72 1.36
CA ASP A 286 -22.77 2.71 0.37
C ASP A 286 -21.65 3.72 0.05
N MET A 287 -20.96 4.23 1.06
CA MET A 287 -19.82 5.14 0.85
C MET A 287 -18.74 4.52 -0.06
N VAL A 288 -18.40 3.26 0.19
CA VAL A 288 -17.35 2.56 -0.60
C VAL A 288 -17.87 2.22 -2.00
N TYR A 289 -19.12 1.78 -2.10
CA TYR A 289 -19.77 1.47 -3.37
C TYR A 289 -19.87 2.70 -4.28
N ASP A 290 -20.35 3.81 -3.77
CA ASP A 290 -20.52 5.05 -4.54
C ASP A 290 -19.16 5.62 -4.98
N ALA A 291 -18.15 5.57 -4.12
CA ALA A 291 -16.78 5.92 -4.48
C ALA A 291 -16.23 5.07 -5.63
N MET A 292 -16.47 3.76 -5.57
CA MET A 292 -16.09 2.82 -6.63
C MET A 292 -16.83 3.11 -7.95
N ILE A 293 -18.15 3.32 -7.90
CA ILE A 293 -18.94 3.63 -9.11
C ILE A 293 -18.42 4.88 -9.78
N ASN A 294 -18.15 5.94 -9.02
CA ASN A 294 -17.60 7.17 -9.56
C ASN A 294 -16.26 6.95 -10.33
N LEU A 295 -15.44 5.96 -9.91
CA LEU A 295 -14.21 5.61 -10.63
C LEU A 295 -14.48 4.72 -11.85
N LEU A 296 -15.47 3.83 -11.78
CA LEU A 296 -15.84 2.96 -12.90
C LEU A 296 -16.47 3.75 -14.04
N GLU A 297 -17.21 4.83 -13.74
CA GLU A 297 -17.91 5.68 -14.73
C GLU A 297 -16.98 6.71 -15.39
N LYS A 298 -15.84 7.04 -14.78
CA LYS A 298 -14.85 7.91 -15.42
C LYS A 298 -14.36 7.26 -16.71
N LYS A 299 -14.48 8.00 -17.82
CA LYS A 299 -13.93 7.56 -19.10
C LYS A 299 -12.40 7.59 -19.05
N ASP A 300 -11.79 6.67 -19.78
CA ASP A 300 -10.31 6.56 -19.83
C ASP A 300 -9.60 7.83 -20.41
N ALA A 301 -10.37 8.82 -20.85
CA ALA A 301 -9.87 10.11 -21.37
C ALA A 301 -9.57 11.15 -20.27
N ASP A 302 -10.03 10.94 -19.05
CA ASP A 302 -9.86 11.87 -17.93
C ASP A 302 -8.87 11.36 -16.87
N ILE A 303 -8.14 10.26 -17.18
CA ILE A 303 -7.18 9.63 -16.27
C ILE A 303 -5.76 9.71 -16.85
#